data_289ed98f8b8e95f5e54b4c1d1e3dd608
#
_entry.id   289ed98f8b8e95f5e54b4c1d1e3dd608
#
_cell.length_a   1.000
_cell.length_b   1.000
_cell.length_c   1.000
_cell.angle_alpha   90.00
_cell.angle_beta   90.00
_cell.angle_gamma   90.00
#
_symmetry.space_group_name_H-M   'P 1'
#
loop_
_entity.id
_entity.type
_entity.pdbx_description
1 polymer ?
#
loop_
_entity_poly.entity_id
_entity_poly.type
_entity_poly.pdbx_seq_one_letter_code
_entity_poly.pdbx_strand_id
1 'polypeptide(L)'
;MKKKIAIIGSGVAGLTFANLIKKNSDFQFMIYEKKESLSLDDGFGIQLAPNSVSILNTIDFHKVNSKDIFHPKSMDFFSIKNEKICDLEISKFNSEYSKYTTLKRSTLIEFLKDEIYTQHLRFGKSIKEVTELKGKVLIKFTDNTNDLVDYVVGADGIFSNTRSFFEKKKSQPLFKKAIAVRLIFKKHNLDINEKNISLFMGSNLHLVIYPINQKNELNLVCIIRDKKYDPDNIKSLIERKLITQNSNLKDLFETDLQSWPLYSTSKVLPSSNNKVFYIGDAFNGFLPTMAQGAGQSIESAYELFNLIKDENLDASNIYFKKRFERTTAVRRRSNFNFFAFHFSSSFTQKIRNFFLKFLVKKKYFINSYLGSVYKN
;
A
#
# COMPACT_ATOMS: atom_id res chain seq x y z
N MET A 1 9.21 -34.34 5.16
CA MET A 1 9.15 -33.38 6.27
C MET A 1 8.56 -32.07 5.72
N LYS A 2 7.67 -31.40 6.47
CA LYS A 2 7.12 -30.10 6.05
C LYS A 2 8.23 -29.05 5.97
N LYS A 3 8.22 -28.22 4.92
CA LYS A 3 9.15 -27.08 4.80
C LYS A 3 8.75 -25.97 5.75
N LYS A 4 9.70 -25.41 6.47
CA LYS A 4 9.48 -24.34 7.46
C LYS A 4 9.76 -22.97 6.86
N ILE A 5 8.82 -22.04 7.02
CA ILE A 5 8.89 -20.68 6.50
C ILE A 5 8.87 -19.68 7.65
N ALA A 6 9.83 -18.77 7.68
CA ALA A 6 9.79 -17.58 8.52
C ALA A 6 9.24 -16.40 7.73
N ILE A 7 8.16 -15.79 8.21
CA ILE A 7 7.57 -14.58 7.67
C ILE A 7 7.97 -13.41 8.59
N ILE A 8 8.69 -12.44 8.06
CA ILE A 8 9.19 -11.32 8.85
C ILE A 8 8.33 -10.09 8.59
N GLY A 9 7.51 -9.76 9.58
CA GLY A 9 6.53 -8.67 9.55
C GLY A 9 5.09 -9.14 9.41
N SER A 10 4.22 -8.57 10.26
CA SER A 10 2.79 -8.85 10.34
C SER A 10 1.91 -7.75 9.70
N GLY A 11 2.44 -7.09 8.67
CA GLY A 11 1.68 -6.16 7.83
C GLY A 11 0.78 -6.88 6.80
N VAL A 12 0.12 -6.10 5.93
CA VAL A 12 -0.77 -6.64 4.88
C VAL A 12 -0.10 -7.75 4.06
N ALA A 13 1.15 -7.57 3.63
CA ALA A 13 1.87 -8.55 2.82
C ALA A 13 2.10 -9.87 3.59
N GLY A 14 2.66 -9.78 4.81
CA GLY A 14 3.00 -10.96 5.62
C GLY A 14 1.77 -11.74 6.05
N LEU A 15 0.73 -11.06 6.52
CA LEU A 15 -0.53 -11.71 6.91
C LEU A 15 -1.27 -12.32 5.71
N THR A 16 -1.26 -11.67 4.53
CA THR A 16 -1.82 -12.26 3.31
C THR A 16 -1.08 -13.54 2.94
N PHE A 17 0.25 -13.51 2.94
CA PHE A 17 1.06 -14.69 2.63
C PHE A 17 0.82 -15.83 3.63
N ALA A 18 0.73 -15.52 4.92
CA ALA A 18 0.43 -16.50 5.96
C ALA A 18 -0.93 -17.18 5.76
N ASN A 19 -1.96 -16.42 5.39
CA ASN A 19 -3.28 -16.97 5.11
C ASN A 19 -3.31 -17.86 3.86
N LEU A 20 -2.53 -17.53 2.85
CA LEU A 20 -2.40 -18.38 1.66
C LEU A 20 -1.67 -19.68 1.98
N ILE A 21 -0.53 -19.60 2.68
CA ILE A 21 0.30 -20.77 2.99
C ILE A 21 -0.35 -21.70 4.02
N LYS A 22 -1.17 -21.17 4.94
CA LYS A 22 -1.93 -21.94 5.94
C LYS A 22 -2.77 -23.05 5.31
N LYS A 23 -3.27 -22.84 4.10
CA LYS A 23 -4.11 -23.79 3.37
C LYS A 23 -3.31 -24.96 2.75
N ASN A 24 -1.98 -24.91 2.79
CA ASN A 24 -1.11 -25.96 2.23
C ASN A 24 -0.43 -26.75 3.35
N SER A 25 -0.70 -28.07 3.38
CA SER A 25 -0.19 -28.99 4.41
C SER A 25 1.33 -29.25 4.34
N ASP A 26 1.99 -28.90 3.22
CA ASP A 26 3.41 -29.17 3.00
C ASP A 26 4.32 -28.16 3.69
N PHE A 27 3.72 -27.09 4.21
CA PHE A 27 4.43 -26.00 4.87
C PHE A 27 4.04 -25.86 6.35
N GLN A 28 5.02 -25.45 7.14
CA GLN A 28 4.85 -24.87 8.46
C GLN A 28 5.36 -23.43 8.40
N PHE A 29 4.72 -22.51 9.08
CA PHE A 29 5.16 -21.12 9.10
C PHE A 29 5.12 -20.52 10.51
N MET A 30 5.94 -19.48 10.70
CA MET A 30 5.94 -18.61 11.86
C MET A 30 6.07 -17.18 11.39
N ILE A 31 5.24 -16.28 11.93
CA ILE A 31 5.32 -14.84 11.71
C ILE A 31 6.08 -14.21 12.87
N TYR A 32 7.08 -13.40 12.55
CA TYR A 32 7.91 -12.65 13.50
C TYR A 32 7.64 -11.16 13.31
N GLU A 33 7.16 -10.50 14.34
CA GLU A 33 6.86 -9.07 14.36
C GLU A 33 7.73 -8.37 15.39
N LYS A 34 8.37 -7.24 14.99
CA LYS A 34 9.25 -6.47 15.87
C LYS A 34 8.51 -5.68 16.96
N LYS A 35 7.25 -5.29 16.70
CA LYS A 35 6.40 -4.62 17.68
C LYS A 35 5.88 -5.63 18.71
N GLU A 36 5.53 -5.15 19.89
CA GLU A 36 4.96 -5.98 20.98
C GLU A 36 3.50 -6.40 20.71
N SER A 37 2.84 -5.71 19.79
CA SER A 37 1.47 -6.02 19.38
C SER A 37 1.22 -5.57 17.94
N LEU A 38 0.11 -6.02 17.35
CA LEU A 38 -0.37 -5.47 16.08
C LEU A 38 -0.91 -4.06 16.30
N SER A 39 -0.40 -3.12 15.48
CA SER A 39 -0.92 -1.75 15.47
C SER A 39 -2.22 -1.71 14.69
N LEU A 40 -3.34 -1.66 15.39
CA LEU A 40 -4.68 -1.44 14.84
C LEU A 40 -5.05 0.05 14.85
N ASP A 41 -4.35 0.86 15.66
CA ASP A 41 -4.66 2.28 15.89
C ASP A 41 -4.38 3.18 14.69
N ASP A 42 -3.49 2.77 13.78
CA ASP A 42 -3.23 3.46 12.50
C ASP A 42 -4.35 3.21 11.47
N GLY A 43 -5.61 3.31 11.89
CA GLY A 43 -6.82 2.88 11.17
C GLY A 43 -7.24 3.72 9.97
N PHE A 44 -6.34 4.48 9.33
CA PHE A 44 -6.67 5.27 8.14
C PHE A 44 -7.15 4.40 6.97
N GLY A 45 -7.90 5.07 6.07
CA GLY A 45 -8.45 4.40 4.91
C GLY A 45 -7.39 3.86 3.95
N ILE A 46 -7.73 2.77 3.31
CA ILE A 46 -7.02 2.20 2.17
C ILE A 46 -7.99 1.90 1.03
N GLN A 47 -7.45 1.72 -0.15
CA GLN A 47 -8.18 1.40 -1.36
C GLN A 47 -7.62 0.10 -1.95
N LEU A 48 -8.52 -0.81 -2.33
CA LEU A 48 -8.21 -2.09 -2.94
C LEU A 48 -8.84 -2.16 -4.33
N ALA A 49 -8.02 -2.34 -5.35
CA ALA A 49 -8.49 -2.55 -6.71
C ALA A 49 -9.08 -3.97 -6.87
N PRO A 50 -9.92 -4.22 -7.89
CA PRO A 50 -10.62 -5.50 -8.07
C PRO A 50 -9.71 -6.73 -8.09
N ASN A 51 -8.53 -6.65 -8.69
CA ASN A 51 -7.54 -7.73 -8.69
C ASN A 51 -7.09 -8.12 -7.27
N SER A 52 -6.87 -7.14 -6.40
CA SER A 52 -6.50 -7.41 -5.00
C SER A 52 -7.65 -8.04 -4.22
N VAL A 53 -8.87 -7.56 -4.45
CA VAL A 53 -10.09 -8.12 -3.83
C VAL A 53 -10.30 -9.57 -4.31
N SER A 54 -10.06 -9.85 -5.58
CA SER A 54 -10.12 -11.22 -6.12
C SER A 54 -9.19 -12.17 -5.39
N ILE A 55 -7.95 -11.75 -5.15
CA ILE A 55 -6.98 -12.55 -4.38
C ILE A 55 -7.45 -12.73 -2.92
N LEU A 56 -7.89 -11.67 -2.27
CA LEU A 56 -8.38 -11.75 -0.89
C LEU A 56 -9.62 -12.64 -0.76
N ASN A 57 -10.47 -12.71 -1.77
CA ASN A 57 -11.62 -13.61 -1.78
C ASN A 57 -11.21 -15.10 -1.78
N THR A 58 -10.01 -15.44 -2.23
CA THR A 58 -9.47 -16.82 -2.09
C THR A 58 -9.21 -17.21 -0.63
N ILE A 59 -9.17 -16.21 0.26
CA ILE A 59 -9.02 -16.36 1.71
C ILE A 59 -10.24 -15.79 2.46
N ASP A 60 -11.41 -15.80 1.81
CA ASP A 60 -12.72 -15.51 2.41
C ASP A 60 -13.00 -14.02 2.72
N PHE A 61 -12.35 -13.07 2.07
CA PHE A 61 -12.59 -11.63 2.28
C PHE A 61 -14.04 -11.20 2.04
N HIS A 62 -14.80 -11.92 1.24
CA HIS A 62 -16.23 -11.68 1.02
C HIS A 62 -17.06 -11.82 2.32
N LYS A 63 -16.52 -12.43 3.37
CA LYS A 63 -17.16 -12.54 4.70
C LYS A 63 -17.00 -11.29 5.57
N VAL A 64 -16.14 -10.34 5.18
CA VAL A 64 -16.00 -9.07 5.90
C VAL A 64 -17.35 -8.36 5.93
N ASN A 65 -17.72 -7.83 7.10
CA ASN A 65 -18.99 -7.16 7.28
C ASN A 65 -19.16 -6.01 6.27
N SER A 66 -20.22 -6.07 5.49
CA SER A 66 -20.52 -5.06 4.47
C SER A 66 -20.65 -3.64 5.00
N LYS A 67 -20.99 -3.48 6.29
CA LYS A 67 -21.04 -2.16 6.95
C LYS A 67 -19.67 -1.52 7.15
N ASP A 68 -18.58 -2.30 7.12
CA ASP A 68 -17.21 -1.85 7.38
C ASP A 68 -16.39 -1.65 6.09
N ILE A 69 -17.02 -1.83 4.93
CA ILE A 69 -16.43 -1.60 3.61
C ILE A 69 -17.33 -0.69 2.77
N PHE A 70 -16.74 -0.07 1.73
CA PHE A 70 -17.48 0.71 0.74
C PHE A 70 -17.00 0.39 -0.68
N HIS A 71 -17.89 0.57 -1.68
CA HIS A 71 -17.58 0.33 -3.09
C HIS A 71 -17.85 1.60 -3.90
N PRO A 72 -16.89 2.52 -4.00
CA PRO A 72 -17.05 3.73 -4.79
C PRO A 72 -17.16 3.37 -6.29
N LYS A 73 -18.03 4.09 -7.00
CA LYS A 73 -18.25 3.85 -8.43
C LYS A 73 -17.35 4.68 -9.31
N SER A 74 -17.04 5.89 -8.87
CA SER A 74 -16.30 6.88 -9.65
C SER A 74 -15.22 7.58 -8.84
N MET A 75 -14.26 8.14 -9.55
CA MET A 75 -13.28 9.09 -9.05
C MET A 75 -13.55 10.44 -9.69
N ASP A 76 -13.87 11.44 -8.87
CA ASP A 76 -14.10 12.82 -9.28
C ASP A 76 -12.81 13.63 -9.13
N PHE A 77 -12.42 14.36 -10.15
CA PHE A 77 -11.24 15.22 -10.17
C PHE A 77 -11.63 16.67 -10.03
N PHE A 78 -10.99 17.36 -9.09
CA PHE A 78 -11.25 18.76 -8.79
C PHE A 78 -9.97 19.60 -8.86
N SER A 79 -10.12 20.88 -9.19
CA SER A 79 -9.12 21.87 -8.82
C SER A 79 -9.12 22.05 -7.30
N ILE A 80 -8.04 22.57 -6.72
CA ILE A 80 -8.00 22.85 -5.27
C ILE A 80 -9.08 23.86 -4.86
N LYS A 81 -9.62 24.65 -5.78
CA LYS A 81 -10.70 25.61 -5.56
C LYS A 81 -12.11 25.01 -5.63
N ASN A 82 -12.22 23.69 -5.56
CA ASN A 82 -13.48 22.93 -5.64
C ASN A 82 -14.19 22.97 -7.00
N GLU A 83 -13.50 23.33 -8.09
CA GLU A 83 -14.05 23.27 -9.43
C GLU A 83 -13.91 21.84 -9.99
N LYS A 84 -15.02 21.19 -10.34
CA LYS A 84 -14.98 19.85 -10.95
C LYS A 84 -14.33 19.93 -12.34
N ILE A 85 -13.31 19.09 -12.54
CA ILE A 85 -12.57 18.99 -13.81
C ILE A 85 -13.20 17.92 -14.67
N CYS A 86 -13.32 16.71 -14.16
CA CYS A 86 -13.89 15.54 -14.82
C CYS A 86 -14.14 14.43 -13.80
N ASP A 87 -14.70 13.34 -14.25
CA ASP A 87 -14.84 12.09 -13.48
C ASP A 87 -14.35 10.89 -14.28
N LEU A 88 -14.06 9.83 -13.56
CA LEU A 88 -13.64 8.56 -14.11
C LEU A 88 -14.40 7.43 -13.42
N GLU A 89 -15.21 6.72 -14.18
CA GLU A 89 -15.90 5.53 -13.70
C GLU A 89 -14.90 4.39 -13.47
N ILE A 90 -14.64 4.07 -12.19
CA ILE A 90 -13.76 2.97 -11.80
C ILE A 90 -14.50 1.64 -11.67
N SER A 91 -15.83 1.68 -11.48
CA SER A 91 -16.68 0.48 -11.39
C SER A 91 -16.66 -0.40 -12.65
N LYS A 92 -16.28 0.14 -13.80
CA LYS A 92 -16.13 -0.62 -15.06
C LYS A 92 -15.01 -1.68 -15.02
N PHE A 93 -14.14 -1.62 -14.02
CA PHE A 93 -13.13 -2.64 -13.78
C PHE A 93 -13.58 -3.71 -12.79
N ASN A 94 -14.77 -3.55 -12.19
CA ASN A 94 -15.35 -4.53 -11.28
C ASN A 94 -15.78 -5.78 -12.03
N SER A 95 -15.71 -6.91 -11.35
CA SER A 95 -16.41 -8.14 -11.73
C SER A 95 -17.54 -8.40 -10.73
N GLU A 96 -18.29 -9.45 -10.96
CA GLU A 96 -19.36 -9.89 -10.06
C GLU A 96 -18.84 -10.10 -8.63
N TYR A 97 -17.68 -10.73 -8.49
CA TYR A 97 -17.10 -11.13 -7.21
C TYR A 97 -16.00 -10.21 -6.69
N SER A 98 -15.56 -9.25 -7.50
CA SER A 98 -14.42 -8.39 -7.13
C SER A 98 -14.70 -6.94 -7.50
N LYS A 99 -15.05 -6.14 -6.49
CA LYS A 99 -15.36 -4.71 -6.66
C LYS A 99 -14.22 -3.87 -6.10
N TYR A 100 -14.00 -2.70 -6.71
CA TYR A 100 -13.15 -1.69 -6.11
C TYR A 100 -13.67 -1.40 -4.70
N THR A 101 -12.82 -1.55 -3.70
CA THR A 101 -13.22 -1.53 -2.29
C THR A 101 -12.37 -0.54 -1.52
N THR A 102 -13.02 0.27 -0.69
CA THR A 102 -12.36 1.15 0.29
C THR A 102 -12.78 0.74 1.69
N LEU A 103 -11.84 0.80 2.64
CA LEU A 103 -12.07 0.38 4.03
C LEU A 103 -11.00 0.98 4.94
N LYS A 104 -11.16 0.84 6.26
CA LYS A 104 -10.08 1.10 7.22
C LYS A 104 -8.97 0.07 7.06
N ARG A 105 -7.72 0.50 7.21
CA ARG A 105 -6.58 -0.43 7.23
C ARG A 105 -6.69 -1.43 8.39
N SER A 106 -7.17 -0.97 9.55
CA SER A 106 -7.43 -1.83 10.71
C SER A 106 -8.38 -2.98 10.35
N THR A 107 -9.51 -2.70 9.68
CA THR A 107 -10.47 -3.73 9.24
C THR A 107 -9.81 -4.81 8.36
N LEU A 108 -8.91 -4.42 7.44
CA LEU A 108 -8.17 -5.40 6.64
C LEU A 108 -7.18 -6.20 7.50
N ILE A 109 -6.46 -5.56 8.41
CA ILE A 109 -5.50 -6.25 9.29
C ILE A 109 -6.22 -7.19 10.26
N GLU A 110 -7.35 -6.78 10.84
CA GLU A 110 -8.19 -7.63 11.69
C GLU A 110 -8.65 -8.87 10.93
N PHE A 111 -9.25 -8.70 9.75
CA PHE A 111 -9.65 -9.81 8.89
C PHE A 111 -8.48 -10.78 8.61
N LEU A 112 -7.32 -10.26 8.23
CA LEU A 112 -6.16 -11.09 7.92
C LEU A 112 -5.58 -11.78 9.16
N LYS A 113 -5.66 -11.16 10.34
CA LYS A 113 -5.17 -11.68 11.61
C LYS A 113 -6.09 -12.74 12.18
N ASP A 114 -7.42 -12.52 12.14
CA ASP A 114 -8.39 -13.40 12.79
C ASP A 114 -8.35 -14.82 12.25
N GLU A 115 -7.90 -14.98 11.03
CA GLU A 115 -7.67 -16.27 10.40
C GLU A 115 -6.32 -16.92 10.79
N ILE A 116 -5.45 -16.24 11.54
CA ILE A 116 -4.13 -16.74 11.95
C ILE A 116 -4.14 -17.10 13.44
N TYR A 117 -3.92 -18.35 13.77
CA TYR A 117 -3.80 -18.80 15.16
C TYR A 117 -2.65 -18.07 15.87
N THR A 118 -2.87 -17.66 17.12
CA THR A 118 -1.87 -16.93 17.93
C THR A 118 -0.55 -17.67 18.09
N GLN A 119 -0.57 -19.01 18.06
CA GLN A 119 0.63 -19.85 18.10
C GLN A 119 1.59 -19.64 16.91
N HIS A 120 1.11 -19.07 15.79
CA HIS A 120 1.93 -18.75 14.63
C HIS A 120 2.46 -17.31 14.62
N LEU A 121 2.21 -16.53 15.67
CA LEU A 121 2.66 -15.14 15.83
C LEU A 121 3.66 -15.04 16.98
N ARG A 122 4.78 -14.36 16.73
CA ARG A 122 5.79 -14.03 17.73
C ARG A 122 6.08 -12.54 17.65
N PHE A 123 5.69 -11.82 18.70
CA PHE A 123 5.93 -10.39 18.86
C PHE A 123 7.28 -10.12 19.52
N GLY A 124 7.75 -8.86 19.49
CA GLY A 124 9.03 -8.45 20.06
C GLY A 124 10.25 -9.04 19.33
N LYS A 125 10.07 -9.56 18.10
CA LYS A 125 11.10 -10.29 17.36
C LYS A 125 11.76 -9.42 16.28
N SER A 126 12.84 -8.76 16.62
CA SER A 126 13.69 -8.05 15.65
C SER A 126 14.84 -8.94 15.20
N ILE A 127 15.10 -9.00 13.88
CA ILE A 127 16.25 -9.76 13.35
C ILE A 127 17.54 -9.05 13.73
N LYS A 128 18.49 -9.82 14.29
CA LYS A 128 19.85 -9.41 14.60
C LYS A 128 20.84 -9.85 13.54
N GLU A 129 20.68 -11.08 13.05
CA GLU A 129 21.60 -11.71 12.11
C GLU A 129 20.86 -12.76 11.28
N VAL A 130 21.26 -12.95 10.05
CA VAL A 130 20.78 -14.04 9.18
C VAL A 130 21.98 -14.67 8.49
N THR A 131 22.09 -16.00 8.57
CA THR A 131 23.18 -16.78 7.96
C THR A 131 22.65 -18.02 7.28
N GLU A 132 23.32 -18.47 6.22
CA GLU A 132 23.04 -19.76 5.63
C GLU A 132 23.77 -20.87 6.39
N LEU A 133 23.05 -21.94 6.76
CA LEU A 133 23.58 -23.08 7.50
C LEU A 133 23.04 -24.39 6.92
N LYS A 134 23.91 -25.23 6.36
CA LYS A 134 23.56 -26.56 5.83
C LYS A 134 22.35 -26.57 4.90
N GLY A 135 22.31 -25.60 3.99
CA GLY A 135 21.22 -25.48 3.02
C GLY A 135 19.89 -24.96 3.62
N LYS A 136 19.90 -24.41 4.81
CA LYS A 136 18.78 -23.70 5.47
C LYS A 136 19.20 -22.29 5.86
N VAL A 137 18.27 -21.49 6.31
CA VAL A 137 18.50 -20.13 6.77
C VAL A 137 18.36 -20.09 8.29
N LEU A 138 19.43 -19.73 8.98
CA LEU A 138 19.44 -19.49 10.44
C LEU A 138 19.16 -18.00 10.66
N ILE A 139 18.10 -17.72 11.41
CA ILE A 139 17.72 -16.37 11.84
C ILE A 139 18.04 -16.24 13.33
N LYS A 140 18.80 -15.22 13.71
CA LYS A 140 19.00 -14.85 15.12
C LYS A 140 18.27 -13.56 15.41
N PHE A 141 17.55 -13.52 16.52
CA PHE A 141 16.81 -12.36 16.98
C PHE A 141 17.58 -11.58 18.05
N THR A 142 17.17 -10.33 18.28
CA THR A 142 17.81 -9.44 19.26
C THR A 142 17.65 -9.92 20.70
N ASP A 143 16.64 -10.74 20.98
CA ASP A 143 16.41 -11.40 22.27
C ASP A 143 17.23 -12.67 22.47
N ASN A 144 18.23 -12.93 21.62
CA ASN A 144 19.11 -14.09 21.59
C ASN A 144 18.42 -15.44 21.25
N THR A 145 17.14 -15.44 20.90
CA THR A 145 16.51 -16.64 20.33
C THR A 145 16.91 -16.81 18.86
N ASN A 146 16.74 -18.00 18.34
CA ASN A 146 17.03 -18.29 16.93
C ASN A 146 15.99 -19.25 16.34
N ASP A 147 15.94 -19.28 15.01
CA ASP A 147 15.15 -20.25 14.26
C ASP A 147 15.89 -20.68 12.99
N LEU A 148 15.79 -21.99 12.67
CA LEU A 148 16.35 -22.59 11.46
C LEU A 148 15.22 -22.97 10.51
N VAL A 149 15.17 -22.34 9.33
CA VAL A 149 14.06 -22.44 8.40
C VAL A 149 14.50 -22.77 6.98
N ASP A 150 13.59 -23.29 6.18
CA ASP A 150 13.84 -23.59 4.77
C ASP A 150 13.73 -22.34 3.90
N TYR A 151 12.80 -21.41 4.24
CA TYR A 151 12.60 -20.15 3.53
C TYR A 151 12.38 -18.99 4.48
N VAL A 152 12.83 -17.80 4.05
CA VAL A 152 12.55 -16.51 4.71
C VAL A 152 11.77 -15.63 3.76
N VAL A 153 10.65 -15.08 4.23
CA VAL A 153 9.83 -14.10 3.50
C VAL A 153 9.86 -12.78 4.24
N GLY A 154 10.65 -11.83 3.73
CA GLY A 154 10.73 -10.46 4.25
C GLY A 154 9.50 -9.66 3.83
N ALA A 155 8.66 -9.31 4.80
CA ALA A 155 7.44 -8.50 4.70
C ALA A 155 7.49 -7.30 5.64
N ASP A 156 8.69 -6.86 6.03
CA ASP A 156 9.01 -5.90 7.07
C ASP A 156 9.04 -4.44 6.58
N GLY A 157 8.39 -4.19 5.43
CA GLY A 157 8.10 -2.86 4.92
C GLY A 157 9.28 -2.16 4.24
N ILE A 158 9.12 -0.87 3.96
CA ILE A 158 10.08 -0.11 3.14
C ILE A 158 11.47 0.02 3.79
N PHE A 159 11.54 0.01 5.11
CA PHE A 159 12.77 0.02 5.91
C PHE A 159 13.24 -1.39 6.27
N SER A 160 13.01 -2.37 5.38
CA SER A 160 13.28 -3.78 5.61
C SER A 160 14.70 -4.05 6.12
N ASN A 161 14.78 -4.61 7.32
CA ASN A 161 16.02 -5.16 7.86
C ASN A 161 16.37 -6.48 7.16
N THR A 162 15.37 -7.32 6.86
CA THR A 162 15.57 -8.58 6.12
C THR A 162 16.32 -8.32 4.82
N ARG A 163 15.87 -7.32 4.04
CA ARG A 163 16.55 -6.94 2.80
C ARG A 163 18.00 -6.49 3.04
N SER A 164 18.25 -5.71 4.08
CA SER A 164 19.60 -5.19 4.34
C SER A 164 20.62 -6.26 4.70
N PHE A 165 20.21 -7.41 5.22
CA PHE A 165 21.12 -8.53 5.50
C PHE A 165 21.57 -9.27 4.23
N PHE A 166 20.72 -9.35 3.22
CA PHE A 166 20.99 -10.11 1.99
C PHE A 166 21.40 -9.25 0.80
N GLU A 167 21.23 -7.93 0.89
CA GLU A 167 21.77 -7.02 -0.11
C GLU A 167 23.18 -6.58 0.31
N LYS A 168 24.19 -6.90 -0.50
CA LYS A 168 25.59 -6.48 -0.26
C LYS A 168 25.78 -4.95 -0.19
N LYS A 169 24.80 -4.19 -0.68
CA LYS A 169 24.77 -2.72 -0.60
C LYS A 169 23.47 -2.33 0.11
N LYS A 170 23.57 -1.73 1.28
CA LYS A 170 22.41 -1.16 1.99
C LYS A 170 21.74 -0.11 1.11
N SER A 171 20.60 -0.45 0.52
CA SER A 171 19.79 0.52 -0.21
C SER A 171 18.84 1.20 0.78
N GLN A 172 19.19 2.41 1.21
CA GLN A 172 18.30 3.22 2.03
C GLN A 172 17.10 3.72 1.20
N PRO A 173 15.89 3.72 1.76
CA PRO A 173 14.76 4.36 1.13
C PRO A 173 15.00 5.84 0.87
N LEU A 174 14.53 6.33 -0.27
CA LEU A 174 14.67 7.72 -0.67
C LEU A 174 13.50 8.55 -0.18
N PHE A 175 13.76 9.57 0.62
CA PHE A 175 12.77 10.59 0.97
C PHE A 175 12.34 11.35 -0.29
N LYS A 176 11.03 11.40 -0.56
CA LYS A 176 10.47 11.98 -1.79
C LYS A 176 10.16 13.47 -1.67
N LYS A 177 10.65 14.11 -0.62
CA LYS A 177 10.39 15.54 -0.32
C LYS A 177 8.88 15.83 -0.35
N ALA A 178 8.13 14.95 0.29
CA ALA A 178 6.69 15.05 0.42
C ALA A 178 6.22 14.38 1.71
N ILE A 179 5.13 14.89 2.25
CA ILE A 179 4.54 14.51 3.52
C ILE A 179 3.09 14.13 3.24
N ALA A 180 2.64 13.02 3.80
CA ALA A 180 1.25 12.64 3.84
C ALA A 180 0.64 13.02 5.19
N VAL A 181 -0.43 13.79 5.19
CA VAL A 181 -1.26 14.07 6.36
C VAL A 181 -2.57 13.33 6.19
N ARG A 182 -3.03 12.63 7.22
CA ARG A 182 -4.22 11.79 7.15
C ARG A 182 -5.17 12.10 8.30
N LEU A 183 -6.46 12.02 8.01
CA LEU A 183 -7.52 12.13 8.99
C LEU A 183 -8.76 11.34 8.54
N ILE A 184 -9.64 11.05 9.50
CA ILE A 184 -10.97 10.49 9.28
C ILE A 184 -11.98 11.48 9.86
N PHE A 185 -13.05 11.73 9.13
CA PHE A 185 -14.10 12.66 9.54
C PHE A 185 -15.48 12.19 9.05
N LYS A 186 -16.53 12.78 9.59
CA LYS A 186 -17.92 12.48 9.21
C LYS A 186 -18.66 13.70 8.66
N LYS A 187 -18.41 14.87 9.25
CA LYS A 187 -19.10 16.12 8.89
C LYS A 187 -18.16 17.04 8.12
N HIS A 188 -18.67 17.67 7.08
CA HIS A 188 -17.94 18.66 6.29
C HIS A 188 -18.91 19.55 5.49
N ASN A 189 -18.39 20.66 5.00
CA ASN A 189 -19.11 21.62 4.15
C ASN A 189 -18.60 21.60 2.70
N LEU A 190 -17.99 20.48 2.26
CA LEU A 190 -17.48 20.34 0.90
C LEU A 190 -18.60 19.90 -0.04
N ASP A 191 -18.67 20.56 -1.20
CA ASP A 191 -19.55 20.16 -2.31
C ASP A 191 -18.91 18.99 -3.08
N ILE A 192 -19.06 17.78 -2.55
CA ILE A 192 -18.55 16.53 -3.12
C ILE A 192 -19.62 15.43 -3.06
N ASN A 193 -19.50 14.46 -3.95
CA ASN A 193 -20.28 13.24 -3.82
C ASN A 193 -19.56 12.28 -2.85
N GLU A 194 -20.05 12.16 -1.62
CA GLU A 194 -19.47 11.31 -0.57
C GLU A 194 -19.40 9.83 -0.93
N LYS A 195 -20.13 9.38 -1.97
CA LYS A 195 -20.08 7.99 -2.47
C LYS A 195 -18.96 7.76 -3.47
N ASN A 196 -18.29 8.80 -3.91
CA ASN A 196 -17.18 8.75 -4.86
C ASN A 196 -15.84 8.99 -4.17
N ILE A 197 -14.76 8.73 -4.90
CA ILE A 197 -13.43 9.18 -4.53
C ILE A 197 -13.26 10.58 -5.10
N SER A 198 -12.98 11.58 -4.27
CA SER A 198 -12.73 12.96 -4.69
C SER A 198 -11.23 13.27 -4.61
N LEU A 199 -10.63 13.64 -5.74
CA LEU A 199 -9.22 14.01 -5.83
C LEU A 199 -9.09 15.48 -6.19
N PHE A 200 -8.51 16.28 -5.27
CA PHE A 200 -8.25 17.70 -5.43
C PHE A 200 -6.78 17.93 -5.75
N MET A 201 -6.51 18.74 -6.76
CA MET A 201 -5.16 19.04 -7.23
C MET A 201 -4.83 20.52 -7.09
N GLY A 202 -3.81 20.82 -6.30
CA GLY A 202 -3.32 22.18 -6.03
C GLY A 202 -1.85 22.38 -6.38
N SER A 203 -1.35 23.56 -6.03
CA SER A 203 0.07 23.89 -6.20
C SER A 203 0.91 23.13 -5.19
N ASN A 204 1.73 22.18 -5.68
CA ASN A 204 2.60 21.33 -4.86
C ASN A 204 1.88 20.45 -3.83
N LEU A 205 0.59 20.17 -4.02
CA LEU A 205 -0.18 19.29 -3.16
C LEU A 205 -1.34 18.64 -3.91
N HIS A 206 -1.86 17.56 -3.34
CA HIS A 206 -3.16 17.02 -3.69
C HIS A 206 -3.83 16.39 -2.46
N LEU A 207 -5.15 16.32 -2.49
CA LEU A 207 -5.95 15.63 -1.47
C LEU A 207 -6.77 14.54 -2.13
N VAL A 208 -6.97 13.45 -1.41
CA VAL A 208 -7.91 12.39 -1.80
C VAL A 208 -8.87 12.15 -0.65
N ILE A 209 -10.16 12.31 -0.90
CA ILE A 209 -11.24 12.06 0.06
C ILE A 209 -12.07 10.89 -0.46
N TYR A 210 -12.39 9.94 0.37
CA TYR A 210 -13.19 8.78 -0.02
C TYR A 210 -13.89 8.11 1.17
N PRO A 211 -15.08 7.50 0.97
CA PRO A 211 -15.77 6.74 2.00
C PRO A 211 -14.99 5.47 2.36
N ILE A 212 -15.04 5.06 3.61
CA ILE A 212 -14.31 3.88 4.11
C ILE A 212 -15.24 2.83 4.73
N ASN A 213 -16.52 3.12 4.85
CA ASN A 213 -17.54 2.22 5.36
C ASN A 213 -18.94 2.75 5.05
N GLN A 214 -19.98 2.01 5.48
CA GLN A 214 -21.39 2.43 5.36
C GLN A 214 -21.86 3.31 6.54
N LYS A 215 -20.93 3.78 7.40
CA LYS A 215 -21.24 4.56 8.62
C LYS A 215 -20.96 6.05 8.42
N ASN A 216 -20.89 6.51 7.16
CA ASN A 216 -20.61 7.89 6.76
C ASN A 216 -19.25 8.39 7.26
N GLU A 217 -18.25 7.52 7.36
CA GLU A 217 -16.87 7.93 7.64
C GLU A 217 -16.11 8.12 6.33
N LEU A 218 -15.49 9.27 6.21
CA LEU A 218 -14.64 9.64 5.09
C LEU A 218 -13.18 9.68 5.54
N ASN A 219 -12.31 9.14 4.72
CA ASN A 219 -10.87 9.25 4.89
C ASN A 219 -10.31 10.35 4.00
N LEU A 220 -9.44 11.18 4.53
CA LEU A 220 -8.68 12.17 3.79
C LEU A 220 -7.18 11.84 3.86
N VAL A 221 -6.54 11.91 2.71
CA VAL A 221 -5.08 11.91 2.58
C VAL A 221 -4.68 13.18 1.85
N CYS A 222 -3.95 14.06 2.51
CA CYS A 222 -3.32 15.23 1.90
C CYS A 222 -1.83 14.97 1.69
N ILE A 223 -1.36 15.04 0.47
CA ILE A 223 0.07 14.91 0.15
C ILE A 223 0.59 16.27 -0.25
N ILE A 224 1.55 16.77 0.53
CA ILE A 224 2.16 18.09 0.37
C ILE A 224 3.64 17.92 0.02
N ARG A 225 4.10 18.58 -1.03
CA ARG A 225 5.54 18.69 -1.31
C ARG A 225 6.20 19.65 -0.33
N ASP A 226 7.15 19.09 0.43
CA ASP A 226 8.06 19.89 1.23
C ASP A 226 9.44 19.22 1.29
N LYS A 227 10.49 20.04 1.34
CA LYS A 227 11.88 19.56 1.31
C LYS A 227 12.31 18.95 2.64
N LYS A 228 11.66 19.35 3.73
CA LYS A 228 11.92 18.88 5.09
C LYS A 228 10.64 18.33 5.69
N TYR A 229 10.78 17.31 6.50
CA TYR A 229 9.72 16.81 7.36
C TYR A 229 9.98 17.28 8.79
N ASP A 230 8.99 17.98 9.33
CA ASP A 230 9.00 18.47 10.70
C ASP A 230 7.59 18.19 11.29
N PRO A 231 7.46 17.16 12.14
CA PRO A 231 6.16 16.78 12.70
C PRO A 231 5.57 17.88 13.59
N ASP A 232 6.39 18.69 14.26
CA ASP A 232 5.92 19.73 15.18
C ASP A 232 5.31 20.94 14.44
N ASN A 233 5.67 21.12 13.18
CA ASN A 233 5.21 22.23 12.32
C ASN A 233 4.15 21.85 11.28
N ILE A 234 3.47 20.72 11.42
CA ILE A 234 2.48 20.25 10.42
C ILE A 234 1.31 21.21 10.26
N LYS A 235 0.77 21.77 11.36
CA LYS A 235 -0.33 22.74 11.31
C LYS A 235 0.08 23.98 10.51
N SER A 236 1.26 24.53 10.78
CA SER A 236 1.81 25.68 10.03
C SER A 236 2.05 25.34 8.54
N LEU A 237 2.49 24.13 8.24
CA LEU A 237 2.67 23.67 6.86
C LEU A 237 1.33 23.63 6.12
N ILE A 238 0.28 23.09 6.74
CA ILE A 238 -1.07 23.04 6.18
C ILE A 238 -1.62 24.44 5.95
N GLU A 239 -1.54 25.31 6.94
CA GLU A 239 -1.99 26.69 6.80
C GLU A 239 -1.32 27.38 5.61
N ARG A 240 -0.01 27.33 5.54
CA ARG A 240 0.77 27.97 4.48
C ARG A 240 0.58 27.35 3.10
N LYS A 241 0.41 26.04 2.97
CA LYS A 241 0.39 25.33 1.68
C LYS A 241 -1.00 25.01 1.18
N LEU A 242 -1.92 24.68 2.07
CA LEU A 242 -3.26 24.22 1.72
C LEU A 242 -4.30 25.31 1.93
N ILE A 243 -4.41 25.84 3.14
CA ILE A 243 -5.50 26.79 3.50
C ILE A 243 -5.40 28.08 2.71
N THR A 244 -4.19 28.54 2.40
CA THR A 244 -3.98 29.67 1.47
C THR A 244 -4.54 29.44 0.07
N GLN A 245 -4.67 28.17 -0.37
CA GLN A 245 -5.24 27.84 -1.67
C GLN A 245 -6.76 27.56 -1.61
N ASN A 246 -7.26 27.07 -0.46
CA ASN A 246 -8.67 26.81 -0.23
C ASN A 246 -9.00 26.90 1.28
N SER A 247 -9.53 28.03 1.72
CA SER A 247 -9.90 28.28 3.12
C SER A 247 -11.05 27.40 3.62
N ASN A 248 -11.92 26.89 2.73
CA ASN A 248 -13.04 26.01 3.10
C ASN A 248 -12.59 24.65 3.64
N LEU A 249 -11.32 24.32 3.48
CA LEU A 249 -10.74 23.08 4.02
C LEU A 249 -10.25 23.24 5.47
N LYS A 250 -10.23 24.47 6.04
CA LYS A 250 -9.62 24.74 7.34
C LYS A 250 -10.18 23.88 8.44
N ASP A 251 -11.48 23.83 8.58
CA ASP A 251 -12.18 23.11 9.66
C ASP A 251 -11.82 21.62 9.72
N LEU A 252 -11.50 21.00 8.58
CA LEU A 252 -11.08 19.61 8.53
C LEU A 252 -9.73 19.36 9.21
N PHE A 253 -8.88 20.37 9.30
CA PHE A 253 -7.52 20.24 9.82
C PHE A 253 -7.34 20.86 11.22
N GLU A 254 -8.42 21.23 11.89
CA GLU A 254 -8.38 21.72 13.27
C GLU A 254 -8.24 20.61 14.32
N THR A 255 -8.25 19.35 13.89
CA THR A 255 -8.08 18.16 14.74
C THR A 255 -6.61 17.82 14.97
N ASP A 256 -6.36 16.78 15.79
CA ASP A 256 -5.02 16.20 15.90
C ASP A 256 -4.63 15.52 14.58
N LEU A 257 -3.55 16.03 13.99
CA LEU A 257 -3.09 15.61 12.69
C LEU A 257 -1.97 14.59 12.81
N GLN A 258 -2.14 13.49 12.10
CA GLN A 258 -1.04 12.53 11.95
C GLN A 258 -0.38 12.71 10.58
N SER A 259 0.94 12.67 10.57
CA SER A 259 1.72 12.90 9.35
C SER A 259 2.90 11.94 9.21
N TRP A 260 3.25 11.65 7.97
CA TRP A 260 4.36 10.75 7.63
C TRP A 260 5.16 11.28 6.46
N PRO A 261 6.49 11.22 6.54
CA PRO A 261 7.34 11.49 5.39
C PRO A 261 7.19 10.35 4.37
N LEU A 262 7.11 10.73 3.09
CA LEU A 262 6.97 9.75 2.02
C LEU A 262 8.33 9.29 1.50
N TYR A 263 8.49 7.98 1.48
CA TYR A 263 9.70 7.32 0.96
C TYR A 263 9.37 6.43 -0.25
N SER A 264 10.36 6.13 -1.04
CA SER A 264 10.31 5.06 -2.05
C SER A 264 11.59 4.24 -2.01
N THR A 265 11.52 2.99 -2.42
CA THR A 265 12.71 2.16 -2.60
C THR A 265 13.66 2.82 -3.58
N SER A 266 14.94 2.93 -3.23
CA SER A 266 15.96 3.53 -4.10
C SER A 266 16.28 2.63 -5.29
N LYS A 267 16.59 1.37 -5.03
CA LYS A 267 16.91 0.34 -6.02
C LYS A 267 16.27 -0.98 -5.62
N VAL A 268 15.67 -1.66 -6.58
CA VAL A 268 15.15 -3.02 -6.38
C VAL A 268 16.21 -4.00 -6.87
N LEU A 269 16.66 -4.86 -5.98
CA LEU A 269 17.69 -5.87 -6.25
C LEU A 269 17.13 -7.26 -5.95
N PRO A 270 17.57 -8.31 -6.67
CA PRO A 270 17.27 -9.67 -6.30
C PRO A 270 17.93 -10.00 -4.95
N SER A 271 17.34 -10.95 -4.23
CA SER A 271 18.01 -11.53 -3.06
C SER A 271 19.28 -12.25 -3.51
N SER A 272 20.34 -12.13 -2.72
CA SER A 272 21.58 -12.90 -2.94
C SER A 272 21.44 -14.38 -2.54
N ASN A 273 20.32 -14.75 -1.91
CA ASN A 273 20.00 -16.09 -1.47
C ASN A 273 18.65 -16.53 -2.04
N ASN A 274 18.62 -17.67 -2.75
CA ASN A 274 17.43 -18.20 -3.42
C ASN A 274 16.33 -18.73 -2.46
N LYS A 275 16.59 -18.74 -1.15
CA LYS A 275 15.65 -19.11 -0.10
C LYS A 275 15.05 -17.91 0.61
N VAL A 276 15.44 -16.69 0.21
CA VAL A 276 15.00 -15.45 0.80
C VAL A 276 14.24 -14.63 -0.23
N PHE A 277 13.01 -14.32 0.08
CA PHE A 277 12.10 -13.55 -0.76
C PHE A 277 11.68 -12.27 -0.06
N TYR A 278 11.39 -11.23 -0.82
CA TYR A 278 10.81 -9.99 -0.31
C TYR A 278 9.44 -9.77 -0.92
N ILE A 279 8.46 -9.39 -0.11
CA ILE A 279 7.09 -9.09 -0.54
C ILE A 279 6.65 -7.70 -0.07
N GLY A 280 5.67 -7.13 -0.75
CA GLY A 280 5.15 -5.80 -0.45
C GLY A 280 6.22 -4.71 -0.55
N ASP A 281 6.20 -3.76 0.38
CA ASP A 281 7.13 -2.63 0.39
C ASP A 281 8.58 -3.05 0.70
N ALA A 282 8.80 -4.22 1.30
CA ALA A 282 10.13 -4.80 1.47
C ALA A 282 10.76 -5.16 0.12
N PHE A 283 9.94 -5.51 -0.89
CA PHE A 283 10.40 -5.68 -2.25
C PHE A 283 10.56 -4.33 -2.98
N ASN A 284 9.48 -3.54 -3.07
CA ASN A 284 9.48 -2.26 -3.78
C ASN A 284 8.39 -1.31 -3.27
N GLY A 285 8.74 -0.44 -2.34
CA GLY A 285 7.88 0.66 -1.89
C GLY A 285 7.90 1.84 -2.86
N PHE A 286 6.74 2.44 -3.13
CA PHE A 286 6.55 3.57 -4.04
C PHE A 286 5.51 4.55 -3.51
N LEU A 287 5.38 5.70 -4.18
CA LEU A 287 4.45 6.76 -3.76
C LEU A 287 2.98 6.30 -3.83
N PRO A 288 2.11 6.78 -2.93
CA PRO A 288 0.73 6.30 -2.82
C PRO A 288 -0.24 6.86 -3.87
N THR A 289 0.23 7.60 -4.86
CA THR A 289 -0.58 8.33 -5.86
C THR A 289 -1.33 7.45 -6.87
N MET A 290 -1.19 6.14 -6.77
CA MET A 290 -1.98 5.13 -7.49
C MET A 290 -2.85 4.29 -6.55
N ALA A 291 -2.82 4.54 -5.24
CA ALA A 291 -3.47 3.72 -4.21
C ALA A 291 -3.16 2.21 -4.32
N GLN A 292 -1.93 1.85 -4.72
CA GLN A 292 -1.54 0.47 -5.04
C GLN A 292 -0.65 -0.20 -3.97
N GLY A 293 -0.29 0.47 -2.88
CA GLY A 293 0.59 -0.10 -1.86
C GLY A 293 0.08 -1.43 -1.29
N ALA A 294 -1.15 -1.44 -0.77
CA ALA A 294 -1.78 -2.65 -0.26
C ALA A 294 -2.02 -3.68 -1.38
N GLY A 295 -2.49 -3.23 -2.56
CA GLY A 295 -2.74 -4.11 -3.70
C GLY A 295 -1.49 -4.85 -4.14
N GLN A 296 -0.36 -4.17 -4.28
CA GLN A 296 0.91 -4.80 -4.67
C GLN A 296 1.48 -5.69 -3.56
N SER A 297 1.16 -5.41 -2.29
CA SER A 297 1.49 -6.30 -1.17
C SER A 297 0.73 -7.63 -1.27
N ILE A 298 -0.58 -7.57 -1.55
CA ILE A 298 -1.43 -8.74 -1.74
C ILE A 298 -1.01 -9.55 -2.97
N GLU A 299 -0.81 -8.89 -4.12
CA GLU A 299 -0.35 -9.54 -5.35
C GLU A 299 1.00 -10.24 -5.14
N SER A 300 1.96 -9.60 -4.47
CA SER A 300 3.28 -10.18 -4.23
C SER A 300 3.22 -11.43 -3.36
N ALA A 301 2.36 -11.42 -2.33
CA ALA A 301 2.13 -12.57 -1.47
C ALA A 301 1.54 -13.75 -2.26
N TYR A 302 0.54 -13.47 -3.09
CA TYR A 302 -0.14 -14.49 -3.90
C TYR A 302 0.78 -15.10 -4.97
N GLU A 303 1.57 -14.27 -5.66
CA GLU A 303 2.50 -14.73 -6.68
C GLU A 303 3.62 -15.60 -6.08
N LEU A 304 4.17 -15.18 -4.93
CA LEU A 304 5.17 -15.95 -4.22
C LEU A 304 4.59 -17.30 -3.74
N PHE A 305 3.38 -17.30 -3.17
CA PHE A 305 2.70 -18.50 -2.73
C PHE A 305 2.59 -19.53 -3.86
N ASN A 306 2.12 -19.13 -5.04
CA ASN A 306 1.95 -20.03 -6.16
C ASN A 306 3.29 -20.63 -6.62
N LEU A 307 4.36 -19.84 -6.68
CA LEU A 307 5.68 -20.33 -7.09
C LEU A 307 6.31 -21.30 -6.08
N ILE A 308 6.13 -21.03 -4.77
CA ILE A 308 6.66 -21.93 -3.72
C ILE A 308 5.85 -23.22 -3.64
N LYS A 309 4.54 -23.14 -3.78
CA LYS A 309 3.63 -24.28 -3.75
C LYS A 309 3.95 -25.29 -4.87
N ASP A 310 4.29 -24.79 -6.05
CA ASP A 310 4.60 -25.62 -7.22
C ASP A 310 6.06 -26.15 -7.20
N GLU A 311 6.81 -25.95 -6.09
CA GLU A 311 8.19 -26.38 -5.88
C GLU A 311 9.16 -26.01 -7.02
N ASN A 312 8.94 -24.85 -7.63
CA ASN A 312 9.73 -24.39 -8.75
C ASN A 312 11.18 -24.11 -8.30
N LEU A 313 12.14 -24.83 -8.87
CA LEU A 313 13.56 -24.70 -8.55
C LEU A 313 14.13 -23.32 -8.85
N ASP A 314 13.53 -22.59 -9.79
CA ASP A 314 13.92 -21.21 -10.16
C ASP A 314 12.95 -20.15 -9.61
N ALA A 315 12.17 -20.49 -8.57
CA ALA A 315 11.15 -19.61 -8.00
C ALA A 315 11.68 -18.21 -7.69
N SER A 316 12.93 -18.08 -7.20
CA SER A 316 13.52 -16.79 -6.85
C SER A 316 13.67 -15.87 -8.05
N ASN A 317 14.22 -16.37 -9.16
CA ASN A 317 14.44 -15.56 -10.37
C ASN A 317 13.12 -15.24 -11.07
N ILE A 318 12.21 -16.23 -11.18
CA ILE A 318 10.90 -16.05 -11.79
C ILE A 318 10.10 -15.02 -11.00
N TYR A 319 10.05 -15.14 -9.67
CA TYR A 319 9.38 -14.20 -8.79
C TYR A 319 9.95 -12.80 -8.95
N PHE A 320 11.29 -12.67 -8.85
CA PHE A 320 11.93 -11.38 -8.98
C PHE A 320 11.60 -10.70 -10.31
N LYS A 321 11.75 -11.41 -11.45
CA LYS A 321 11.48 -10.87 -12.78
C LYS A 321 10.05 -10.35 -12.90
N LYS A 322 9.07 -11.19 -12.57
CA LYS A 322 7.64 -10.83 -12.64
C LYS A 322 7.32 -9.63 -11.75
N ARG A 323 7.74 -9.65 -10.47
CA ARG A 323 7.47 -8.57 -9.53
C ARG A 323 8.19 -7.28 -9.89
N PHE A 324 9.42 -7.37 -10.40
CA PHE A 324 10.19 -6.22 -10.85
C PHE A 324 9.49 -5.50 -12.02
N GLU A 325 9.05 -6.23 -13.04
CA GLU A 325 8.31 -5.69 -14.18
C GLU A 325 6.99 -5.03 -13.72
N ARG A 326 6.21 -5.76 -12.93
CA ARG A 326 4.92 -5.31 -12.41
C ARG A 326 5.03 -4.05 -11.56
N THR A 327 5.88 -4.09 -10.54
CA THR A 327 6.03 -2.96 -9.61
C THR A 327 6.73 -1.76 -10.25
N THR A 328 7.60 -1.98 -11.24
CA THR A 328 8.22 -0.89 -12.02
C THR A 328 7.17 -0.15 -12.84
N ALA A 329 6.21 -0.86 -13.45
CA ALA A 329 5.12 -0.24 -14.19
C ALA A 329 4.22 0.61 -13.27
N VAL A 330 3.85 0.09 -12.09
CA VAL A 330 3.08 0.82 -11.07
C VAL A 330 3.85 2.04 -10.58
N ARG A 331 5.13 1.88 -10.27
CA ARG A 331 6.01 2.95 -9.79
C ARG A 331 6.15 4.09 -10.82
N ARG A 332 6.30 3.77 -12.11
CA ARG A 332 6.36 4.79 -13.17
C ARG A 332 5.08 5.62 -13.21
N ARG A 333 3.91 4.99 -13.15
CA ARG A 333 2.61 5.68 -13.12
C ARG A 333 2.43 6.49 -11.84
N SER A 334 2.83 5.93 -10.70
CA SER A 334 2.78 6.62 -9.42
C SER A 334 3.65 7.89 -9.42
N ASN A 335 4.86 7.82 -9.96
CA ASN A 335 5.73 8.99 -10.10
C ASN A 335 5.16 10.03 -11.09
N PHE A 336 4.56 9.57 -12.19
CA PHE A 336 3.89 10.45 -13.14
C PHE A 336 2.70 11.19 -12.50
N ASN A 337 1.84 10.48 -11.77
CA ASN A 337 0.74 11.09 -11.02
C ASN A 337 1.25 12.10 -9.99
N PHE A 338 2.28 11.74 -9.24
CA PHE A 338 2.90 12.65 -8.28
C PHE A 338 3.40 13.95 -8.93
N PHE A 339 3.97 13.84 -10.12
CA PHE A 339 4.39 15.01 -10.89
C PHE A 339 3.19 15.83 -11.38
N ALA A 340 2.23 15.17 -12.04
CA ALA A 340 1.09 15.85 -12.66
C ALA A 340 0.14 16.47 -11.64
N PHE A 341 -0.12 15.82 -10.50
CA PHE A 341 -1.01 16.35 -9.48
C PHE A 341 -0.45 17.58 -8.76
N HIS A 342 0.87 17.78 -8.80
CA HIS A 342 1.59 18.81 -8.06
C HIS A 342 2.09 19.98 -8.94
N PHE A 343 1.53 20.20 -10.11
CA PHE A 343 1.88 21.36 -10.91
C PHE A 343 1.64 22.67 -10.12
N SER A 344 2.64 23.55 -10.08
CA SER A 344 2.60 24.77 -9.29
C SER A 344 2.10 26.00 -10.06
N SER A 345 2.38 26.09 -11.38
CA SER A 345 1.94 27.23 -12.16
C SER A 345 0.51 27.06 -12.67
N SER A 346 -0.27 28.14 -12.68
CA SER A 346 -1.63 28.16 -13.20
C SER A 346 -1.71 27.69 -14.66
N PHE A 347 -0.71 28.01 -15.47
CA PHE A 347 -0.63 27.58 -16.86
C PHE A 347 -0.52 26.04 -16.98
N THR A 348 0.42 25.44 -16.27
CA THR A 348 0.59 23.97 -16.30
C THR A 348 -0.62 23.24 -15.71
N GLN A 349 -1.29 23.81 -14.70
CA GLN A 349 -2.54 23.27 -14.17
C GLN A 349 -3.66 23.26 -15.21
N LYS A 350 -3.83 24.35 -15.98
CA LYS A 350 -4.82 24.42 -17.06
C LYS A 350 -4.54 23.39 -18.15
N ILE A 351 -3.29 23.23 -18.57
CA ILE A 351 -2.87 22.22 -19.54
C ILE A 351 -3.19 20.80 -19.01
N ARG A 352 -2.80 20.48 -17.77
CA ARG A 352 -3.13 19.20 -17.14
C ARG A 352 -4.64 18.95 -17.14
N ASN A 353 -5.43 19.94 -16.71
CA ASN A 353 -6.88 19.79 -16.62
C ASN A 353 -7.52 19.53 -18.00
N PHE A 354 -7.02 20.22 -19.03
CA PHE A 354 -7.47 20.01 -20.41
C PHE A 354 -7.17 18.56 -20.87
N PHE A 355 -5.93 18.10 -20.72
CA PHE A 355 -5.57 16.73 -21.10
C PHE A 355 -6.31 15.70 -20.28
N LEU A 356 -6.51 15.91 -18.97
CA LEU A 356 -7.23 14.97 -18.12
C LEU A 356 -8.68 14.81 -18.59
N LYS A 357 -9.39 15.91 -18.88
CA LYS A 357 -10.75 15.88 -19.45
C LYS A 357 -10.84 15.07 -20.74
N PHE A 358 -9.81 15.14 -21.57
CA PHE A 358 -9.77 14.40 -22.83
C PHE A 358 -9.42 12.92 -22.61
N LEU A 359 -8.40 12.62 -21.79
CA LEU A 359 -7.88 11.28 -21.59
C LEU A 359 -8.89 10.35 -20.87
N VAL A 360 -9.64 10.86 -19.90
CA VAL A 360 -10.65 10.04 -19.18
C VAL A 360 -11.77 9.56 -20.07
N LYS A 361 -12.00 10.19 -21.24
CA LYS A 361 -12.97 9.77 -22.24
C LYS A 361 -12.44 8.70 -23.20
N LYS A 362 -11.12 8.47 -23.25
CA LYS A 362 -10.50 7.53 -24.17
C LYS A 362 -10.38 6.15 -23.54
N LYS A 363 -11.28 5.24 -23.94
CA LYS A 363 -11.33 3.85 -23.42
C LYS A 363 -9.98 3.13 -23.52
N TYR A 364 -9.24 3.30 -24.62
CA TYR A 364 -7.91 2.72 -24.80
C TYR A 364 -6.93 3.23 -23.74
N PHE A 365 -6.87 4.54 -23.51
CA PHE A 365 -6.00 5.13 -22.50
C PHE A 365 -6.32 4.58 -21.11
N ILE A 366 -7.59 4.57 -20.72
CA ILE A 366 -8.02 4.09 -19.40
C ILE A 366 -7.69 2.62 -19.21
N ASN A 367 -7.95 1.77 -20.21
CA ASN A 367 -7.61 0.36 -20.14
C ASN A 367 -6.09 0.11 -20.06
N SER A 368 -5.31 0.89 -20.79
CA SER A 368 -3.84 0.81 -20.71
C SER A 368 -3.29 1.34 -19.38
N TYR A 369 -3.88 2.42 -18.86
CA TYR A 369 -3.35 3.11 -17.67
C TYR A 369 -3.80 2.48 -16.36
N LEU A 370 -5.10 2.22 -16.18
CA LEU A 370 -5.66 1.60 -14.99
C LEU A 370 -5.94 0.11 -15.19
N GLY A 371 -6.50 -0.29 -16.33
CA GLY A 371 -6.87 -1.67 -16.57
C GLY A 371 -5.70 -2.63 -16.46
N SER A 372 -4.50 -2.24 -16.92
CA SER A 372 -3.28 -3.03 -16.76
C SER A 372 -2.78 -3.14 -15.29
N VAL A 373 -3.33 -2.34 -14.38
CA VAL A 373 -3.03 -2.40 -12.94
C VAL A 373 -4.16 -3.07 -12.15
N TYR A 374 -5.41 -2.90 -12.59
CA TYR A 374 -6.60 -3.39 -11.88
C TYR A 374 -7.07 -4.78 -12.33
N LYS A 375 -6.53 -5.29 -13.44
CA LYS A 375 -6.75 -6.66 -13.92
C LYS A 375 -5.52 -7.52 -13.63
N ASN A 376 -5.77 -8.78 -13.32
CA ASN A 376 -4.72 -9.81 -13.24
C ASN A 376 -4.29 -10.24 -14.63
#